data_57c8c320be4501027e3d97cc1da60f88
#
_entry.id   57c8c320be4501027e3d97cc1da60f88
#
_cell.length_a   1.000
_cell.length_b   1.000
_cell.length_c   1.000
_cell.angle_alpha   90.00
_cell.angle_beta   90.00
_cell.angle_gamma   90.00
#
_symmetry.space_group_name_H-M   'P 1'
#
loop_
_entity.id
_entity.type
_entity.pdbx_description
1 polymer ?
#
loop_
_entity_poly.entity_id
_entity_poly.type
_entity_poly.pdbx_seq_one_letter_code
_entity_poly.pdbx_strand_id
1 'polypeptide(L)'
;PMPQTREHILLARQVGVPYIIVFMNKTDQVDDEELLELVEMEIRELLNEYDFPGDDIPVIKGSALLALEALTAGKNAMEAPECKCIFELMDAVDSYIPDPERDTDKPFLMPVEDVFSITGRGTVATGRVERGMVKVGDQVEIVGLSDEKRTTVVTGVEMFRKLLDFAEAGDNIGVLLRGVQRTEIERGQVLAKPGSIHPHTHFMGQVYVLTKEEGGRHTPFFNGYRPQFYFRTTDVTGNIKLPEGVE
;
A
#
# COMPACT_ATOMS: atom_id res chain seq x y z
N PRO A 1 14.45 -0.57 -19.16
CA PRO A 1 13.93 -0.11 -17.87
C PRO A 1 15.06 0.33 -16.93
N MET A 2 14.79 1.35 -16.11
CA MET A 2 15.75 1.82 -15.10
C MET A 2 15.80 0.85 -13.91
N PRO A 3 16.93 0.81 -13.14
CA PRO A 3 17.03 -0.03 -11.94
C PRO A 3 15.85 0.13 -10.97
N GLN A 4 15.33 1.35 -10.82
CA GLN A 4 14.16 1.64 -9.99
C GLN A 4 12.88 0.94 -10.46
N THR A 5 12.69 0.76 -11.77
CA THR A 5 11.54 0.02 -12.30
C THR A 5 11.58 -1.44 -11.86
N ARG A 6 12.79 -2.05 -11.91
CA ARG A 6 13.02 -3.42 -11.43
C ARG A 6 12.71 -3.56 -9.94
N GLU A 7 13.21 -2.63 -9.12
CA GLU A 7 12.93 -2.60 -7.68
C GLU A 7 11.43 -2.49 -7.37
N HIS A 8 10.71 -1.62 -8.08
CA HIS A 8 9.28 -1.44 -7.89
C HIS A 8 8.47 -2.70 -8.23
N ILE A 9 8.80 -3.38 -9.34
CA ILE A 9 8.12 -4.63 -9.74
C ILE A 9 8.41 -5.74 -8.73
N LEU A 10 9.67 -5.89 -8.32
CA LEU A 10 10.07 -6.85 -7.29
C LEU A 10 9.33 -6.61 -5.97
N LEU A 11 9.28 -5.36 -5.50
CA LEU A 11 8.55 -5.00 -4.28
C LEU A 11 7.06 -5.27 -4.42
N ALA A 12 6.45 -4.94 -5.56
CA ALA A 12 5.05 -5.25 -5.83
C ALA A 12 4.78 -6.76 -5.70
N ARG A 13 5.67 -7.59 -6.26
CA ARG A 13 5.58 -9.05 -6.12
C ARG A 13 5.70 -9.51 -4.67
N GLN A 14 6.66 -8.98 -3.92
CA GLN A 14 6.90 -9.36 -2.52
C GLN A 14 5.75 -8.98 -1.58
N VAL A 15 5.11 -7.83 -1.81
CA VAL A 15 3.94 -7.42 -1.01
C VAL A 15 2.63 -8.04 -1.50
N GLY A 16 2.69 -8.87 -2.55
CA GLY A 16 1.54 -9.63 -3.05
C GLY A 16 0.55 -8.81 -3.87
N VAL A 17 1.02 -7.77 -4.60
CA VAL A 17 0.18 -7.06 -5.58
C VAL A 17 -0.23 -8.05 -6.68
N PRO A 18 -1.53 -8.33 -6.86
CA PRO A 18 -1.97 -9.37 -7.78
C PRO A 18 -2.00 -8.93 -9.25
N TYR A 19 -2.20 -7.64 -9.53
CA TYR A 19 -2.37 -7.10 -10.88
C TYR A 19 -1.55 -5.84 -11.08
N ILE A 20 -0.95 -5.71 -12.26
CA ILE A 20 -0.16 -4.54 -12.67
C ILE A 20 -0.69 -4.07 -14.03
N ILE A 21 -0.79 -2.77 -14.23
CA ILE A 21 -0.99 -2.13 -15.53
C ILE A 21 0.18 -1.18 -15.75
N VAL A 22 0.68 -1.13 -16.96
CA VAL A 22 1.79 -0.25 -17.31
C VAL A 22 1.28 0.97 -18.07
N PHE A 23 1.59 2.16 -17.57
CA PHE A 23 1.42 3.40 -18.31
C PHE A 23 2.79 3.95 -18.71
N MET A 24 3.12 3.83 -19.99
CA MET A 24 4.36 4.36 -20.57
C MET A 24 4.19 5.86 -20.81
N ASN A 25 4.57 6.64 -19.78
CA ASN A 25 4.39 8.09 -19.78
C ASN A 25 5.50 8.82 -20.55
N LYS A 26 5.25 10.10 -20.87
CA LYS A 26 6.19 11.02 -21.54
C LYS A 26 6.54 10.61 -22.97
N THR A 27 5.62 9.97 -23.69
CA THR A 27 5.84 9.59 -25.08
C THR A 27 5.99 10.81 -26.01
N ASP A 28 5.54 11.98 -25.58
CA ASP A 28 5.76 13.28 -26.23
C ASP A 28 7.25 13.69 -26.34
N GLN A 29 8.14 13.06 -25.59
CA GLN A 29 9.59 13.33 -25.60
C GLN A 29 10.37 12.36 -26.49
N VAL A 30 9.69 11.43 -27.16
CA VAL A 30 10.30 10.37 -27.98
C VAL A 30 9.63 10.38 -29.34
N ASP A 31 10.39 10.73 -30.38
CA ASP A 31 9.92 10.77 -31.78
C ASP A 31 10.10 9.42 -32.50
N ASP A 32 10.77 8.46 -31.84
CA ASP A 32 11.10 7.14 -32.41
C ASP A 32 10.15 6.08 -31.87
N GLU A 33 9.27 5.59 -32.74
CA GLU A 33 8.28 4.56 -32.40
C GLU A 33 8.93 3.19 -32.13
N GLU A 34 10.03 2.86 -32.83
CA GLU A 34 10.76 1.60 -32.62
C GLU A 34 11.38 1.57 -31.22
N LEU A 35 11.82 2.73 -30.70
CA LEU A 35 12.32 2.83 -29.33
C LEU A 35 11.20 2.60 -28.30
N LEU A 36 10.00 3.09 -28.53
CA LEU A 36 8.85 2.85 -27.65
C LEU A 36 8.46 1.36 -27.63
N GLU A 37 8.50 0.69 -28.79
CA GLU A 37 8.25 -0.76 -28.88
C GLU A 37 9.33 -1.57 -28.14
N LEU A 38 10.59 -1.18 -28.27
CA LEU A 38 11.69 -1.84 -27.56
C LEU A 38 11.53 -1.71 -26.03
N VAL A 39 11.19 -0.53 -25.54
CA VAL A 39 10.96 -0.29 -24.11
C VAL A 39 9.76 -1.10 -23.61
N GLU A 40 8.70 -1.22 -24.41
CA GLU A 40 7.56 -2.08 -24.07
C GLU A 40 7.97 -3.54 -23.95
N MET A 41 8.77 -4.04 -24.90
CA MET A 41 9.27 -5.42 -24.89
C MET A 41 10.12 -5.69 -23.64
N GLU A 42 11.05 -4.79 -23.32
CA GLU A 42 11.88 -4.90 -22.11
C GLU A 42 11.05 -4.88 -20.81
N ILE A 43 9.97 -4.11 -20.73
CA ILE A 43 9.07 -4.10 -19.58
C ILE A 43 8.32 -5.43 -19.47
N ARG A 44 7.84 -5.98 -20.58
CA ARG A 44 7.15 -7.28 -20.60
C ARG A 44 8.06 -8.42 -20.15
N GLU A 45 9.31 -8.44 -20.65
CA GLU A 45 10.33 -9.40 -20.23
C GLU A 45 10.61 -9.27 -18.72
N LEU A 46 10.76 -8.06 -18.22
CA LEU A 46 10.99 -7.80 -16.80
C LEU A 46 9.81 -8.25 -15.93
N LEU A 47 8.57 -8.03 -16.36
CA LEU A 47 7.38 -8.51 -15.64
C LEU A 47 7.34 -10.03 -15.59
N ASN A 48 7.66 -10.71 -16.71
CA ASN A 48 7.77 -12.17 -16.75
C ASN A 48 8.88 -12.71 -15.83
N GLU A 49 10.01 -12.02 -15.72
CA GLU A 49 11.12 -12.37 -14.81
C GLU A 49 10.66 -12.41 -13.34
N TYR A 50 9.72 -11.56 -12.96
CA TYR A 50 9.16 -11.49 -11.59
C TYR A 50 7.79 -12.18 -11.44
N ASP A 51 7.49 -13.15 -12.29
CA ASP A 51 6.27 -13.96 -12.24
C ASP A 51 4.95 -13.17 -12.40
N PHE A 52 4.97 -12.04 -13.08
CA PHE A 52 3.76 -11.41 -13.59
C PHE A 52 3.52 -11.84 -15.04
N PRO A 53 2.26 -11.93 -15.52
CA PRO A 53 1.97 -12.34 -16.89
C PRO A 53 2.27 -11.20 -17.89
N GLY A 54 3.55 -10.89 -18.11
CA GLY A 54 4.03 -9.73 -18.85
C GLY A 54 3.45 -9.61 -20.26
N ASP A 55 3.18 -10.75 -20.92
CA ASP A 55 2.63 -10.77 -22.27
C ASP A 55 1.15 -10.33 -22.31
N ASP A 56 0.39 -10.60 -21.24
CA ASP A 56 -1.05 -10.32 -21.15
C ASP A 56 -1.36 -8.97 -20.48
N ILE A 57 -0.36 -8.35 -19.84
CA ILE A 57 -0.55 -7.09 -19.11
C ILE A 57 -0.82 -5.94 -20.06
N PRO A 58 -1.88 -5.12 -19.82
CA PRO A 58 -2.12 -3.92 -20.59
C PRO A 58 -0.97 -2.91 -20.47
N VAL A 59 -0.46 -2.45 -21.62
CA VAL A 59 0.55 -1.39 -21.70
C VAL A 59 -0.06 -0.24 -22.50
N ILE A 60 -0.26 0.89 -21.84
CA ILE A 60 -0.83 2.09 -22.43
C ILE A 60 0.29 3.12 -22.64
N LYS A 61 0.38 3.69 -23.83
CA LYS A 61 1.35 4.71 -24.21
C LYS A 61 0.70 6.09 -24.20
N GLY A 62 1.35 7.09 -23.61
CA GLY A 62 0.79 8.44 -23.62
C GLY A 62 1.61 9.50 -22.90
N SER A 63 1.07 10.70 -22.85
CA SER A 63 1.63 11.83 -22.11
C SER A 63 0.59 12.43 -21.18
N ALA A 64 0.79 12.22 -19.89
CA ALA A 64 -0.05 12.81 -18.86
C ALA A 64 0.08 14.36 -18.85
N LEU A 65 1.25 14.90 -19.28
CA LEU A 65 1.45 16.34 -19.38
C LEU A 65 0.56 16.95 -20.46
N LEU A 66 0.57 16.40 -21.67
CA LEU A 66 -0.26 16.91 -22.75
C LEU A 66 -1.76 16.81 -22.44
N ALA A 67 -2.20 15.74 -21.77
CA ALA A 67 -3.56 15.62 -21.29
C ALA A 67 -3.92 16.70 -20.27
N LEU A 68 -3.04 16.97 -19.30
CA LEU A 68 -3.24 18.03 -18.30
C LEU A 68 -3.28 19.43 -18.93
N GLU A 69 -2.39 19.72 -19.88
CA GLU A 69 -2.36 20.99 -20.60
C GLU A 69 -3.64 21.21 -21.42
N ALA A 70 -4.14 20.17 -22.11
CA ALA A 70 -5.39 20.21 -22.84
C ALA A 70 -6.58 20.58 -21.93
N LEU A 71 -6.68 19.94 -20.76
CA LEU A 71 -7.72 20.23 -19.76
C LEU A 71 -7.57 21.65 -19.18
N THR A 72 -6.36 22.07 -18.89
CA THR A 72 -6.07 23.43 -18.35
C THR A 72 -6.41 24.51 -19.38
N ALA A 73 -6.24 24.22 -20.67
CA ALA A 73 -6.65 25.08 -21.77
C ALA A 73 -8.18 25.09 -22.01
N GLY A 74 -8.94 24.35 -21.22
CA GLY A 74 -10.41 24.28 -21.30
C GLY A 74 -10.95 23.39 -22.43
N LYS A 75 -10.12 22.49 -23.00
CA LYS A 75 -10.61 21.50 -23.96
C LYS A 75 -11.54 20.50 -23.26
N ASN A 76 -12.53 20.01 -24.01
CA ASN A 76 -13.38 18.92 -23.54
C ASN A 76 -12.55 17.61 -23.46
N ALA A 77 -12.46 17.02 -22.28
CA ALA A 77 -11.67 15.81 -22.05
C ALA A 77 -12.06 14.65 -23.00
N MET A 78 -13.36 14.47 -23.27
CA MET A 78 -13.87 13.39 -24.10
C MET A 78 -13.55 13.57 -25.61
N GLU A 79 -13.24 14.78 -26.02
CA GLU A 79 -12.99 15.13 -27.43
C GLU A 79 -11.51 15.43 -27.70
N ALA A 80 -10.73 15.69 -26.67
CA ALA A 80 -9.31 16.04 -26.77
C ALA A 80 -8.46 14.77 -27.06
N PRO A 81 -7.76 14.71 -28.20
CA PRO A 81 -6.93 13.53 -28.53
C PRO A 81 -5.85 13.26 -27.48
N GLU A 82 -5.34 14.32 -26.84
CA GLU A 82 -4.31 14.24 -25.79
C GLU A 82 -4.80 13.50 -24.55
N CYS A 83 -6.12 13.48 -24.32
CA CYS A 83 -6.73 12.80 -23.17
C CYS A 83 -7.04 11.32 -23.45
N LYS A 84 -6.96 10.86 -24.71
CA LYS A 84 -7.34 9.50 -25.10
C LYS A 84 -6.60 8.43 -24.30
N CYS A 85 -5.28 8.57 -24.12
CA CYS A 85 -4.45 7.63 -23.36
C CYS A 85 -4.88 7.51 -21.88
N ILE A 86 -5.47 8.55 -21.30
CA ILE A 86 -5.98 8.52 -19.93
C ILE A 86 -7.27 7.70 -19.85
N PHE A 87 -8.17 7.86 -20.83
CA PHE A 87 -9.37 7.01 -20.90
C PHE A 87 -9.02 5.55 -21.17
N GLU A 88 -8.09 5.27 -22.09
CA GLU A 88 -7.58 3.92 -22.34
C GLU A 88 -6.97 3.29 -21.08
N LEU A 89 -6.25 4.07 -20.26
CA LEU A 89 -5.74 3.61 -18.97
C LEU A 89 -6.89 3.26 -18.02
N MET A 90 -7.91 4.11 -17.91
CA MET A 90 -9.05 3.86 -17.03
C MET A 90 -9.86 2.65 -17.49
N ASP A 91 -10.09 2.51 -18.79
CA ASP A 91 -10.77 1.34 -19.37
C ASP A 91 -9.97 0.04 -19.11
N ALA A 92 -8.64 0.12 -19.19
CA ALA A 92 -7.78 -1.01 -18.84
C ALA A 92 -7.85 -1.36 -17.35
N VAL A 93 -7.89 -0.36 -16.46
CA VAL A 93 -8.10 -0.58 -15.02
C VAL A 93 -9.43 -1.28 -14.76
N ASP A 94 -10.52 -0.78 -15.34
CA ASP A 94 -11.86 -1.31 -15.10
C ASP A 94 -12.06 -2.73 -15.70
N SER A 95 -11.35 -3.05 -16.79
CA SER A 95 -11.50 -4.34 -17.47
C SER A 95 -10.52 -5.43 -17.02
N TYR A 96 -9.29 -5.04 -16.62
CA TYR A 96 -8.23 -5.98 -16.30
C TYR A 96 -8.10 -6.26 -14.81
N ILE A 97 -8.37 -5.26 -13.93
CA ILE A 97 -8.27 -5.43 -12.48
C ILE A 97 -9.64 -5.81 -11.93
N PRO A 98 -9.82 -7.02 -11.40
CA PRO A 98 -11.11 -7.41 -10.79
C PRO A 98 -11.35 -6.65 -9.49
N ASP A 99 -12.62 -6.56 -9.10
CA ASP A 99 -12.99 -6.05 -7.80
C ASP A 99 -12.30 -6.85 -6.69
N PRO A 100 -11.65 -6.20 -5.72
CA PRO A 100 -10.93 -6.89 -4.67
C PRO A 100 -11.88 -7.65 -3.75
N GLU A 101 -11.54 -8.89 -3.42
CA GLU A 101 -12.23 -9.61 -2.33
C GLU A 101 -11.95 -8.92 -1.01
N ARG A 102 -13.02 -8.55 -0.30
CA ARG A 102 -12.93 -7.88 1.00
C ARG A 102 -13.13 -8.87 2.14
N ASP A 103 -12.14 -8.98 3.00
CA ASP A 103 -12.16 -9.86 4.19
C ASP A 103 -13.08 -9.30 5.30
N THR A 104 -14.37 -9.13 5.03
CA THR A 104 -15.33 -8.52 5.96
C THR A 104 -15.74 -9.43 7.12
N ASP A 105 -15.65 -10.75 6.96
CA ASP A 105 -16.04 -11.73 7.97
C ASP A 105 -15.01 -11.95 9.07
N LYS A 106 -13.78 -11.48 8.88
CA LYS A 106 -12.72 -11.55 9.88
C LYS A 106 -12.90 -10.50 10.98
N PRO A 107 -12.29 -10.68 12.17
CA PRO A 107 -12.28 -9.65 13.20
C PRO A 107 -11.66 -8.36 12.69
N PHE A 108 -12.27 -7.21 13.00
CA PHE A 108 -11.77 -5.88 12.62
C PHE A 108 -10.30 -5.69 12.98
N LEU A 109 -9.56 -5.11 12.05
CA LEU A 109 -8.16 -4.72 12.20
C LEU A 109 -7.84 -3.53 11.30
N MET A 110 -7.30 -2.47 11.89
CA MET A 110 -6.86 -1.26 11.20
C MET A 110 -5.53 -0.78 11.77
N PRO A 111 -4.41 -0.85 11.02
CA PRO A 111 -3.15 -0.21 11.41
C PRO A 111 -3.32 1.30 11.46
N VAL A 112 -2.75 1.93 12.48
CA VAL A 112 -2.78 3.38 12.66
C VAL A 112 -1.69 4.02 11.80
N GLU A 113 -2.08 4.88 10.87
CA GLU A 113 -1.18 5.63 9.99
C GLU A 113 -0.87 7.02 10.53
N ASP A 114 -1.90 7.72 11.03
CA ASP A 114 -1.74 9.03 11.64
C ASP A 114 -2.78 9.26 12.73
N VAL A 115 -2.51 10.26 13.59
CA VAL A 115 -3.35 10.59 14.75
C VAL A 115 -3.54 12.10 14.85
N PHE A 116 -4.79 12.53 14.89
CA PHE A 116 -5.17 13.92 14.98
C PHE A 116 -6.04 14.19 16.23
N SER A 117 -5.95 15.39 16.75
CA SER A 117 -6.91 15.89 17.75
C SER A 117 -7.84 16.88 17.10
N ILE A 118 -9.14 16.66 17.23
CA ILE A 118 -10.18 17.61 16.81
C ILE A 118 -10.74 18.28 18.04
N THR A 119 -10.59 19.61 18.12
CA THR A 119 -11.09 20.41 19.25
C THR A 119 -12.59 20.18 19.46
N GLY A 120 -12.98 19.77 20.66
CA GLY A 120 -14.37 19.49 21.03
C GLY A 120 -14.93 18.14 20.57
N ARG A 121 -14.17 17.36 19.77
CA ARG A 121 -14.60 16.03 19.32
C ARG A 121 -13.76 14.88 19.89
N GLY A 122 -12.45 15.07 20.07
CA GLY A 122 -11.54 14.05 20.59
C GLY A 122 -10.43 13.67 19.64
N THR A 123 -9.87 12.50 19.82
CA THR A 123 -8.75 11.96 19.03
C THR A 123 -9.29 11.10 17.88
N VAL A 124 -8.75 11.35 16.69
CA VAL A 124 -9.03 10.59 15.48
C VAL A 124 -7.76 9.82 15.10
N ALA A 125 -7.88 8.52 14.94
CA ALA A 125 -6.87 7.67 14.33
C ALA A 125 -7.26 7.39 12.88
N THR A 126 -6.34 7.58 11.95
CA THR A 126 -6.55 7.27 10.53
C THR A 126 -5.80 6.01 10.14
N GLY A 127 -6.33 5.30 9.17
CA GLY A 127 -5.72 4.12 8.59
C GLY A 127 -6.63 3.41 7.60
N ARG A 128 -6.07 2.42 6.95
CA ARG A 128 -6.82 1.50 6.09
C ARG A 128 -7.33 0.33 6.92
N VAL A 129 -8.60 0.01 6.80
CA VAL A 129 -9.15 -1.22 7.36
C VAL A 129 -8.56 -2.40 6.60
N GLU A 130 -7.73 -3.20 7.26
CA GLU A 130 -7.06 -4.35 6.66
C GLU A 130 -8.03 -5.53 6.52
N ARG A 131 -8.90 -5.73 7.52
CA ARG A 131 -9.91 -6.79 7.55
C ARG A 131 -11.04 -6.47 8.51
N GLY A 132 -12.14 -7.16 8.33
CA GLY A 132 -13.33 -7.04 9.16
C GLY A 132 -14.11 -5.77 8.90
N MET A 133 -14.97 -5.42 9.86
CA MET A 133 -15.84 -4.27 9.82
C MET A 133 -15.85 -3.59 11.19
N VAL A 134 -16.00 -2.27 11.21
CA VAL A 134 -16.18 -1.46 12.42
C VAL A 134 -17.39 -0.54 12.26
N LYS A 135 -18.18 -0.41 13.33
CA LYS A 135 -19.36 0.46 13.38
C LYS A 135 -19.22 1.52 14.47
N VAL A 136 -19.94 2.60 14.32
CA VAL A 136 -20.10 3.56 15.41
C VAL A 136 -20.75 2.86 16.60
N GLY A 137 -20.14 2.98 17.78
CA GLY A 137 -20.54 2.30 19.01
C GLY A 137 -19.74 1.04 19.34
N ASP A 138 -18.97 0.50 18.41
CA ASP A 138 -18.15 -0.68 18.64
C ASP A 138 -16.99 -0.39 19.62
N GLN A 139 -16.65 -1.42 20.41
CA GLN A 139 -15.43 -1.41 21.20
C GLN A 139 -14.25 -1.87 20.35
N VAL A 140 -13.14 -1.13 20.46
CA VAL A 140 -11.86 -1.47 19.83
C VAL A 140 -10.75 -1.44 20.86
N GLU A 141 -9.74 -2.28 20.66
CA GLU A 141 -8.53 -2.36 21.47
C GLU A 141 -7.37 -1.72 20.70
N ILE A 142 -6.58 -0.88 21.38
CA ILE A 142 -5.33 -0.33 20.88
C ILE A 142 -4.23 -1.33 21.23
N VAL A 143 -3.54 -1.87 20.24
CA VAL A 143 -2.56 -2.96 20.39
C VAL A 143 -1.22 -2.55 19.76
N GLY A 144 -0.13 -2.93 20.42
CA GLY A 144 1.24 -2.74 19.94
C GLY A 144 1.96 -1.54 20.57
N LEU A 145 3.29 -1.55 20.52
CA LEU A 145 4.24 -0.55 21.04
C LEU A 145 4.15 -0.29 22.56
N SER A 146 3.17 -0.83 23.24
CA SER A 146 2.98 -0.76 24.70
C SER A 146 2.45 -2.09 25.21
N ASP A 147 2.83 -2.44 26.45
CA ASP A 147 2.30 -3.59 27.17
C ASP A 147 0.90 -3.32 27.75
N GLU A 148 0.50 -2.06 27.81
CA GLU A 148 -0.83 -1.66 28.31
C GLU A 148 -1.91 -1.91 27.25
N LYS A 149 -2.83 -2.79 27.58
CA LYS A 149 -4.03 -3.00 26.78
C LYS A 149 -5.04 -1.91 27.07
N ARG A 150 -5.44 -1.19 26.04
CA ARG A 150 -6.42 -0.13 26.15
C ARG A 150 -7.60 -0.38 25.23
N THR A 151 -8.78 -0.43 25.82
CA THR A 151 -10.04 -0.54 25.08
C THR A 151 -10.76 0.79 25.06
N THR A 152 -11.30 1.17 23.94
CA THR A 152 -12.09 2.39 23.75
C THR A 152 -13.31 2.13 22.87
N VAL A 153 -14.17 3.14 22.70
CA VAL A 153 -15.38 3.06 21.89
C VAL A 153 -15.24 3.99 20.69
N VAL A 154 -15.59 3.50 19.53
CA VAL A 154 -15.71 4.27 18.29
C VAL A 154 -16.92 5.17 18.37
N THR A 155 -16.71 6.48 18.32
CA THR A 155 -17.81 7.48 18.38
C THR A 155 -18.13 8.12 17.02
N GLY A 156 -17.30 7.84 16.02
CA GLY A 156 -17.52 8.27 14.65
C GLY A 156 -16.57 7.60 13.68
N VAL A 157 -17.03 7.42 12.47
CA VAL A 157 -16.25 6.93 11.32
C VAL A 157 -16.40 7.94 10.20
N GLU A 158 -15.30 8.35 9.59
CA GLU A 158 -15.32 9.37 8.53
C GLU A 158 -14.44 8.92 7.37
N MET A 159 -14.91 9.09 6.14
CA MET A 159 -14.17 8.88 4.91
C MET A 159 -14.48 10.02 3.92
N PHE A 160 -13.42 10.65 3.34
CA PHE A 160 -13.58 11.79 2.42
C PHE A 160 -14.50 12.92 2.95
N ARG A 161 -14.38 13.25 4.24
CA ARG A 161 -15.22 14.26 4.94
C ARG A 161 -16.71 13.89 5.01
N LYS A 162 -17.05 12.62 4.83
CA LYS A 162 -18.41 12.10 5.02
C LYS A 162 -18.43 11.19 6.24
N LEU A 163 -19.41 11.40 7.11
CA LEU A 163 -19.68 10.53 8.24
C LEU A 163 -20.32 9.24 7.73
N LEU A 164 -19.85 8.13 8.24
CA LEU A 164 -20.33 6.78 7.93
C LEU A 164 -20.84 6.10 9.19
N ASP A 165 -21.82 5.22 9.05
CA ASP A 165 -22.31 4.36 10.13
C ASP A 165 -21.34 3.21 10.41
N PHE A 166 -20.64 2.73 9.37
CA PHE A 166 -19.66 1.66 9.44
C PHE A 166 -18.60 1.82 8.35
N ALA A 167 -17.50 1.08 8.51
CA ALA A 167 -16.49 0.88 7.48
C ALA A 167 -16.01 -0.57 7.46
N GLU A 168 -15.52 -1.02 6.32
CA GLU A 168 -15.12 -2.40 6.09
C GLU A 168 -13.75 -2.53 5.45
N ALA A 169 -13.26 -3.76 5.36
CA ALA A 169 -11.96 -4.08 4.76
C ALA A 169 -11.75 -3.37 3.41
N GLY A 170 -10.62 -2.68 3.27
CA GLY A 170 -10.26 -1.87 2.10
C GLY A 170 -10.53 -0.38 2.24
N ASP A 171 -11.38 0.04 3.16
CA ASP A 171 -11.71 1.46 3.36
C ASP A 171 -10.58 2.21 4.08
N ASN A 172 -10.24 3.40 3.58
CA ASN A 172 -9.36 4.36 4.27
C ASN A 172 -10.21 5.32 5.08
N ILE A 173 -10.08 5.27 6.41
CA ILE A 173 -10.99 5.97 7.32
C ILE A 173 -10.27 6.73 8.42
N GLY A 174 -10.97 7.70 8.98
CA GLY A 174 -10.69 8.27 10.30
C GLY A 174 -11.68 7.73 11.32
N VAL A 175 -11.16 7.18 12.41
CA VAL A 175 -11.94 6.64 13.53
C VAL A 175 -11.83 7.57 14.72
N LEU A 176 -12.96 8.11 15.17
CA LEU A 176 -13.05 8.96 16.36
C LEU A 176 -13.16 8.08 17.61
N LEU A 177 -12.23 8.24 18.54
CA LEU A 177 -12.06 7.41 19.73
C LEU A 177 -12.48 8.16 21.01
N ARG A 178 -13.29 7.51 21.85
CA ARG A 178 -13.77 8.09 23.11
C ARG A 178 -12.70 8.04 24.17
N GLY A 179 -12.42 9.21 24.80
CA GLY A 179 -11.57 9.28 26.00
C GLY A 179 -10.12 8.89 25.78
N VAL A 180 -9.65 8.90 24.55
CA VAL A 180 -8.24 8.66 24.18
C VAL A 180 -7.61 10.02 23.86
N GLN A 181 -6.48 10.32 24.51
CA GLN A 181 -5.69 11.50 24.17
C GLN A 181 -4.72 11.18 23.02
N ARG A 182 -4.33 12.21 22.24
CA ARG A 182 -3.40 12.03 21.12
C ARG A 182 -2.07 11.38 21.54
N THR A 183 -1.63 11.59 22.77
CA THR A 183 -0.38 11.03 23.34
C THR A 183 -0.51 9.56 23.75
N GLU A 184 -1.70 8.99 23.69
CA GLU A 184 -2.01 7.63 24.16
C GLU A 184 -2.22 6.65 22.99
N ILE A 185 -2.14 7.16 21.77
CA ILE A 185 -2.18 6.38 20.54
C ILE A 185 -1.21 6.99 19.53
N GLU A 186 -0.49 6.14 18.82
CA GLU A 186 0.53 6.57 17.85
C GLU A 186 0.55 5.70 16.61
N ARG A 187 1.18 6.23 15.56
CA ARG A 187 1.45 5.48 14.34
C ARG A 187 2.21 4.19 14.67
N GLY A 188 1.83 3.11 14.01
CA GLY A 188 2.42 1.79 14.20
C GLY A 188 1.64 0.88 15.14
N GLN A 189 0.77 1.45 15.98
CA GLN A 189 -0.22 0.68 16.72
C GLN A 189 -1.35 0.22 15.80
N VAL A 190 -2.18 -0.68 16.30
CA VAL A 190 -3.30 -1.27 15.56
C VAL A 190 -4.57 -1.12 16.37
N LEU A 191 -5.65 -0.65 15.75
CA LEU A 191 -7.00 -0.79 16.27
C LEU A 191 -7.56 -2.13 15.85
N ALA A 192 -8.01 -2.92 16.80
CA ALA A 192 -8.54 -4.25 16.54
C ALA A 192 -9.78 -4.56 17.39
N LYS A 193 -10.54 -5.57 16.97
CA LYS A 193 -11.58 -6.13 17.83
C LYS A 193 -10.93 -6.64 19.13
N PRO A 194 -11.48 -6.29 20.31
CA PRO A 194 -10.87 -6.68 21.60
C PRO A 194 -10.55 -8.18 21.68
N GLY A 195 -9.31 -8.48 22.08
CA GLY A 195 -8.84 -9.86 22.24
C GLY A 195 -8.58 -10.65 20.96
N SER A 196 -8.70 -10.04 19.78
CA SER A 196 -8.54 -10.74 18.48
C SER A 196 -7.11 -10.90 18.03
N ILE A 197 -6.18 -10.06 18.55
CA ILE A 197 -4.76 -10.11 18.24
C ILE A 197 -3.90 -9.84 19.47
N HIS A 198 -2.64 -10.25 19.40
CA HIS A 198 -1.63 -9.99 20.42
C HIS A 198 -0.31 -9.55 19.76
N PRO A 199 0.45 -8.62 20.36
CA PRO A 199 1.78 -8.28 19.88
C PRO A 199 2.76 -9.43 20.17
N HIS A 200 3.76 -9.58 19.31
CA HIS A 200 4.81 -10.58 19.44
C HIS A 200 6.18 -9.90 19.33
N THR A 201 7.10 -10.26 20.21
CA THR A 201 8.50 -9.78 20.20
C THR A 201 9.45 -10.79 19.56
N HIS A 202 9.03 -12.05 19.46
CA HIS A 202 9.80 -13.12 18.85
C HIS A 202 8.97 -13.80 17.76
N PHE A 203 9.55 -13.97 16.59
CA PHE A 203 8.92 -14.67 15.48
C PHE A 203 9.97 -15.34 14.60
N MET A 204 9.56 -16.30 13.80
CA MET A 204 10.37 -16.89 12.74
C MET A 204 9.82 -16.39 11.40
N GLY A 205 10.74 -16.01 10.51
CA GLY A 205 10.40 -15.52 9.18
C GLY A 205 11.27 -16.17 8.12
N GLN A 206 10.71 -16.40 6.96
CA GLN A 206 11.46 -16.71 5.76
C GLN A 206 11.87 -15.38 5.11
N VAL A 207 13.15 -15.23 4.83
CA VAL A 207 13.71 -13.99 4.29
C VAL A 207 14.25 -14.24 2.89
N TYR A 208 13.81 -13.44 1.92
CA TYR A 208 14.44 -13.32 0.63
C TYR A 208 15.50 -12.22 0.70
N VAL A 209 16.76 -12.57 0.45
CA VAL A 209 17.87 -11.61 0.45
C VAL A 209 18.12 -11.15 -0.96
N LEU A 210 17.93 -9.85 -1.23
CA LEU A 210 18.21 -9.26 -2.53
C LEU A 210 19.65 -9.50 -2.95
N THR A 211 19.85 -9.95 -4.17
CA THR A 211 21.18 -10.10 -4.79
C THR A 211 21.80 -8.73 -5.08
N LYS A 212 23.09 -8.72 -5.38
CA LYS A 212 23.79 -7.49 -5.78
C LYS A 212 23.19 -6.86 -7.05
N GLU A 213 22.73 -7.68 -7.98
CA GLU A 213 22.15 -7.27 -9.26
C GLU A 213 20.77 -6.66 -9.08
N GLU A 214 20.05 -7.07 -8.04
CA GLU A 214 18.76 -6.51 -7.61
C GLU A 214 18.90 -5.27 -6.71
N GLY A 215 20.11 -4.70 -6.58
CA GLY A 215 20.36 -3.56 -5.68
C GLY A 215 20.57 -3.94 -4.22
N GLY A 216 20.70 -5.21 -3.93
CA GLY A 216 20.89 -5.75 -2.58
C GLY A 216 22.29 -5.54 -2.00
N ARG A 217 22.50 -6.15 -0.86
CA ARG A 217 23.77 -6.05 -0.11
C ARG A 217 24.94 -6.66 -0.87
N HIS A 218 26.13 -6.07 -0.67
CA HIS A 218 27.40 -6.61 -1.19
C HIS A 218 28.19 -7.40 -0.15
N THR A 219 27.75 -7.37 1.11
CA THR A 219 28.43 -8.02 2.24
C THR A 219 27.48 -8.96 2.96
N PRO A 220 27.94 -10.14 3.39
CA PRO A 220 27.13 -11.03 4.21
C PRO A 220 26.76 -10.38 5.54
N PHE A 221 25.75 -10.93 6.20
CA PHE A 221 25.41 -10.58 7.57
C PHE A 221 25.43 -11.83 8.44
N PHE A 222 25.69 -11.65 9.71
CA PHE A 222 25.89 -12.71 10.67
C PHE A 222 24.86 -12.65 11.79
N ASN A 223 24.85 -13.65 12.66
CA ASN A 223 24.06 -13.65 13.87
C ASN A 223 24.27 -12.36 14.67
N GLY A 224 23.16 -11.79 15.17
CA GLY A 224 23.16 -10.54 15.88
C GLY A 224 23.11 -9.29 14.97
N TYR A 225 22.97 -9.45 13.67
CA TYR A 225 22.70 -8.32 12.78
C TYR A 225 21.40 -7.61 13.19
N ARG A 226 21.42 -6.28 13.22
CA ARG A 226 20.34 -5.44 13.73
C ARG A 226 19.80 -4.51 12.64
N PRO A 227 18.97 -5.02 11.71
CA PRO A 227 18.29 -4.17 10.74
C PRO A 227 17.05 -3.49 11.32
N GLN A 228 16.51 -2.54 10.58
CA GLN A 228 15.14 -2.09 10.77
C GLN A 228 14.18 -3.03 10.03
N PHE A 229 13.10 -3.39 10.70
CA PHE A 229 11.99 -4.15 10.15
C PHE A 229 10.78 -3.24 10.02
N TYR A 230 10.12 -3.32 8.89
CA TYR A 230 8.89 -2.57 8.62
C TYR A 230 7.70 -3.52 8.68
N PHE A 231 6.81 -3.27 9.65
CA PHE A 231 5.58 -4.04 9.82
C PHE A 231 4.39 -3.10 9.73
N ARG A 232 3.56 -3.23 8.69
CA ARG A 232 2.43 -2.33 8.45
C ARG A 232 2.89 -0.86 8.45
N THR A 233 2.52 -0.12 9.50
CA THR A 233 2.78 1.33 9.61
C THR A 233 3.92 1.68 10.56
N THR A 234 4.58 0.68 11.16
CA THR A 234 5.70 0.88 12.09
C THR A 234 7.02 0.34 11.55
N ASP A 235 8.11 0.91 12.05
CA ASP A 235 9.47 0.40 11.89
C ASP A 235 10.05 0.06 13.27
N VAL A 236 10.67 -1.08 13.38
CA VAL A 236 11.29 -1.56 14.61
C VAL A 236 12.67 -2.13 14.35
N THR A 237 13.62 -1.85 15.24
CA THR A 237 14.94 -2.46 15.19
C THR A 237 14.87 -3.84 15.85
N GLY A 238 15.28 -4.88 15.13
CA GLY A 238 15.30 -6.25 15.66
C GLY A 238 16.68 -6.90 15.54
N ASN A 239 16.88 -8.00 16.24
CA ASN A 239 18.05 -8.85 16.11
C ASN A 239 17.73 -10.09 15.28
N ILE A 240 18.57 -10.40 14.30
CA ILE A 240 18.47 -11.64 13.54
C ILE A 240 19.26 -12.75 14.26
N LYS A 241 18.60 -13.89 14.41
CA LYS A 241 19.23 -15.14 14.79
C LYS A 241 19.09 -16.14 13.63
N LEU A 242 20.20 -16.52 13.04
CA LEU A 242 20.21 -17.49 11.95
C LEU A 242 20.11 -18.92 12.51
N PRO A 243 19.54 -19.87 11.73
CA PRO A 243 19.60 -21.30 12.06
C PRO A 243 21.05 -21.79 12.17
N GLU A 244 21.26 -22.89 12.90
CA GLU A 244 22.58 -23.51 13.00
C GLU A 244 23.05 -23.97 11.62
N GLY A 245 24.30 -23.60 11.27
CA GLY A 245 24.92 -23.97 9.98
C GLY A 245 24.59 -23.03 8.81
N VAL A 246 23.94 -21.91 9.05
CA VAL A 246 23.70 -20.85 8.06
C VAL A 246 24.58 -19.65 8.42
N GLU A 247 25.39 -19.21 7.44
CA GLU A 247 26.23 -18.01 7.52
C GLU A 247 25.73 -16.92 6.58
#